data_5842f234f1158699b090f70a518ceab1
#
_entry.id   5842f234f1158699b090f70a518ceab1
#
_cell.length_a   1.000
_cell.length_b   1.000
_cell.length_c   1.000
_cell.angle_alpha   90.00
_cell.angle_beta   90.00
_cell.angle_gamma   90.00
#
_symmetry.space_group_name_H-M   'P 1'
#
loop_
_entity.id
_entity.type
_entity.pdbx_description
1 polymer ?
#
loop_
_entity_poly.entity_id
_entity_poly.type
_entity_poly.pdbx_seq_one_letter_code
_entity_poly.pdbx_strand_id
1 'polypeptide(L)'
;MLSDEYTPGKVLAHGTDADYMAPDYSYLKGDITKAYSDKVKEVKRSFVFLNLKSENIPAALIVFDKIVSSNPEYKKQWLLHSIEEPTVKDGTFTVKRTKDGDSGMLYDTVLLPEKGNLDINTIGGPGKEFWVNGENYPNEPRTPDPTNEKGAWRVELSPKSPASEDYFLNVIQVADNKCKNMHKAILLKSDKTVGVVISNRIVTFSKDSNTLSGKFSIDINGEGTFKIVMTDMKSGTWQVKKDGEVFIPYKWVRSDDGILSFEGGKGHYEFSK
;
A
#
# COMPACT_ATOMS: atom_id res chain seq x y z
N MET A 1 -3.11 -27.85 -11.97
CA MET A 1 -4.40 -27.56 -11.34
C MET A 1 -4.10 -27.09 -9.94
N LEU A 2 -4.57 -25.91 -9.56
CA LEU A 2 -4.58 -25.53 -8.15
C LEU A 2 -5.53 -26.49 -7.46
N SER A 3 -5.13 -27.02 -6.29
CA SER A 3 -6.01 -27.88 -5.52
C SER A 3 -7.25 -27.06 -5.10
N ASP A 4 -8.39 -27.72 -4.86
CA ASP A 4 -9.63 -27.08 -4.39
C ASP A 4 -9.47 -26.33 -3.05
N GLU A 5 -8.31 -26.47 -2.41
CA GLU A 5 -7.94 -25.78 -1.17
C GLU A 5 -7.56 -24.29 -1.38
N TYR A 6 -7.14 -23.92 -2.61
CA TYR A 6 -6.74 -22.55 -2.92
C TYR A 6 -7.76 -21.90 -3.84
N THR A 7 -8.47 -20.91 -3.34
CA THR A 7 -9.45 -20.16 -4.12
C THR A 7 -8.94 -18.76 -4.41
N PRO A 8 -9.36 -18.16 -5.55
CA PRO A 8 -9.05 -16.75 -5.78
C PRO A 8 -9.62 -15.89 -4.67
N GLY A 9 -8.97 -14.74 -4.43
CA GLY A 9 -9.40 -13.77 -3.44
C GLY A 9 -10.80 -13.22 -3.72
N LYS A 10 -11.38 -12.55 -2.74
CA LYS A 10 -12.66 -11.86 -2.83
C LYS A 10 -12.44 -10.35 -2.78
N VAL A 11 -13.00 -9.61 -3.74
CA VAL A 11 -13.08 -8.15 -3.67
C VAL A 11 -14.06 -7.77 -2.56
N LEU A 12 -13.59 -6.95 -1.61
CA LEU A 12 -14.38 -6.46 -0.48
C LEU A 12 -14.94 -5.07 -0.71
N ALA A 13 -14.16 -4.20 -1.37
CA ALA A 13 -14.55 -2.84 -1.71
C ALA A 13 -13.73 -2.34 -2.90
N HIS A 14 -14.32 -1.45 -3.71
CA HIS A 14 -13.60 -0.76 -4.77
C HIS A 14 -14.30 0.55 -5.12
N GLY A 15 -13.56 1.54 -5.58
CA GLY A 15 -14.13 2.81 -5.99
C GLY A 15 -13.10 3.75 -6.57
N THR A 16 -13.59 4.82 -7.15
CA THR A 16 -12.81 5.94 -7.65
C THR A 16 -13.40 7.24 -7.15
N ASP A 17 -12.71 8.31 -7.38
CA ASP A 17 -13.28 9.65 -7.25
C ASP A 17 -14.42 9.90 -8.29
N ALA A 18 -15.12 11.01 -8.13
CA ALA A 18 -16.28 11.32 -8.98
C ALA A 18 -15.92 11.61 -10.44
N ASP A 19 -14.70 12.05 -10.73
CA ASP A 19 -14.21 12.24 -12.09
C ASP A 19 -13.65 10.93 -12.66
N TYR A 20 -14.49 10.16 -13.32
CA TYR A 20 -14.09 8.88 -13.93
C TYR A 20 -13.08 9.01 -15.07
N MET A 21 -12.96 10.18 -15.69
CA MET A 21 -12.05 10.41 -16.82
C MET A 21 -10.63 10.74 -16.35
N ALA A 22 -10.50 11.41 -15.20
CA ALA A 22 -9.21 11.77 -14.61
C ALA A 22 -9.25 11.69 -13.08
N PRO A 23 -9.51 10.51 -12.51
CA PRO A 23 -9.72 10.36 -11.08
C PRO A 23 -8.48 10.78 -10.28
N ASP A 24 -8.69 11.45 -9.17
CA ASP A 24 -7.62 11.78 -8.24
C ASP A 24 -7.13 10.54 -7.49
N TYR A 25 -8.00 9.53 -7.35
CA TYR A 25 -7.66 8.23 -6.76
C TYR A 25 -8.50 7.10 -7.30
N SER A 26 -7.97 5.89 -7.20
CA SER A 26 -8.69 4.62 -7.35
C SER A 26 -8.37 3.71 -6.17
N TYR A 27 -9.37 2.99 -5.66
CA TYR A 27 -9.28 2.13 -4.49
C TYR A 27 -9.75 0.72 -4.79
N LEU A 28 -9.03 -0.25 -4.26
CA LEU A 28 -9.40 -1.66 -4.27
C LEU A 28 -8.99 -2.32 -2.97
N LYS A 29 -9.90 -3.09 -2.37
CA LYS A 29 -9.60 -3.96 -1.23
C LYS A 29 -10.00 -5.39 -1.52
N GLY A 30 -9.12 -6.32 -1.22
CA GLY A 30 -9.34 -7.74 -1.38
C GLY A 30 -9.05 -8.52 -0.10
N ASP A 31 -9.82 -9.58 0.12
CA ASP A 31 -9.50 -10.67 1.02
C ASP A 31 -8.85 -11.78 0.20
N ILE A 32 -7.58 -12.06 0.46
CA ILE A 32 -6.79 -13.07 -0.23
C ILE A 32 -6.37 -14.21 0.70
N THR A 33 -7.04 -14.34 1.85
CA THR A 33 -6.73 -15.37 2.87
C THR A 33 -6.70 -16.76 2.28
N LYS A 34 -7.66 -17.09 1.43
CA LYS A 34 -7.77 -18.42 0.81
C LYS A 34 -6.73 -18.73 -0.27
N ALA A 35 -5.88 -17.75 -0.64
CA ALA A 35 -4.72 -18.00 -1.50
C ALA A 35 -3.51 -18.54 -0.72
N TYR A 36 -3.61 -18.63 0.61
CA TYR A 36 -2.58 -19.14 1.50
C TYR A 36 -3.05 -20.42 2.19
N SER A 37 -2.09 -21.17 2.75
CA SER A 37 -2.37 -22.38 3.54
C SER A 37 -2.95 -22.03 4.93
N ASP A 38 -3.25 -23.04 5.73
CA ASP A 38 -3.69 -22.98 7.13
C ASP A 38 -2.74 -22.23 8.09
N LYS A 39 -1.53 -21.93 7.63
CA LYS A 39 -0.58 -21.05 8.33
C LYS A 39 -1.10 -19.62 8.49
N VAL A 40 -2.09 -19.25 7.68
CA VAL A 40 -2.63 -17.88 7.63
C VAL A 40 -4.11 -17.87 8.00
N LYS A 41 -4.48 -17.04 8.98
CA LYS A 41 -5.87 -16.81 9.41
C LYS A 41 -6.55 -15.69 8.65
N GLU A 42 -5.79 -14.66 8.28
CA GLU A 42 -6.30 -13.51 7.54
C GLU A 42 -5.19 -12.86 6.71
N VAL A 43 -5.48 -12.56 5.45
CA VAL A 43 -4.72 -11.61 4.61
C VAL A 43 -5.69 -10.71 3.89
N LYS A 44 -5.67 -9.44 4.25
CA LYS A 44 -6.40 -8.39 3.53
C LYS A 44 -5.43 -7.40 2.95
N ARG A 45 -5.60 -7.08 1.67
CA ARG A 45 -4.78 -6.11 0.93
C ARG A 45 -5.65 -5.00 0.38
N SER A 46 -5.21 -3.79 0.61
CA SER A 46 -5.81 -2.57 0.07
C SER A 46 -4.81 -1.85 -0.83
N PHE A 47 -5.30 -1.36 -1.97
CA PHE A 47 -4.56 -0.52 -2.90
C PHE A 47 -5.26 0.82 -3.03
N VAL A 48 -4.50 1.91 -2.93
CA VAL A 48 -4.96 3.23 -3.36
C VAL A 48 -3.95 3.77 -4.36
N PHE A 49 -4.38 3.87 -5.61
CA PHE A 49 -3.63 4.58 -6.63
C PHE A 49 -3.99 6.06 -6.56
N LEU A 50 -2.98 6.92 -6.46
CA LEU A 50 -3.12 8.38 -6.43
C LEU A 50 -2.58 8.97 -7.72
N ASN A 51 -3.39 9.77 -8.40
CA ASN A 51 -2.94 10.68 -9.41
C ASN A 51 -2.45 11.96 -8.70
N LEU A 52 -1.15 12.14 -8.63
CA LEU A 52 -0.56 13.29 -7.93
C LEU A 52 -0.59 14.56 -8.76
N LYS A 53 -0.86 14.44 -10.07
CA LYS A 53 -0.87 15.57 -11.03
C LYS A 53 0.43 16.39 -10.94
N SER A 54 1.54 15.73 -10.63
CA SER A 54 2.88 16.30 -10.53
C SER A 54 3.68 15.90 -11.76
N GLU A 55 4.35 16.86 -12.36
CA GLU A 55 5.16 16.64 -13.57
C GLU A 55 6.31 15.65 -13.32
N ASN A 56 6.94 15.71 -12.15
CA ASN A 56 8.10 14.87 -11.83
C ASN A 56 7.72 13.51 -11.25
N ILE A 57 6.63 13.45 -10.47
CA ILE A 57 6.13 12.22 -9.83
C ILE A 57 4.62 12.17 -10.07
N PRO A 58 4.17 11.67 -11.22
CA PRO A 58 2.76 11.76 -11.61
C PRO A 58 1.84 10.90 -10.76
N ALA A 59 2.35 9.82 -10.18
CA ALA A 59 1.52 8.85 -9.47
C ALA A 59 2.21 8.24 -8.27
N ALA A 60 1.38 7.79 -7.32
CA ALA A 60 1.80 6.93 -6.22
C ALA A 60 0.78 5.79 -6.04
N LEU A 61 1.28 4.60 -5.76
CA LEU A 61 0.49 3.45 -5.32
C LEU A 61 0.75 3.22 -3.84
N ILE A 62 -0.31 3.26 -3.03
CA ILE A 62 -0.25 2.94 -1.61
C ILE A 62 -0.78 1.53 -1.44
N VAL A 63 0.03 0.67 -0.81
CA VAL A 63 -0.32 -0.73 -0.54
C VAL A 63 -0.35 -0.93 0.96
N PHE A 64 -1.52 -1.32 1.48
CA PHE A 64 -1.69 -1.65 2.88
C PHE A 64 -2.15 -3.09 3.04
N ASP A 65 -1.37 -3.87 3.79
CA ASP A 65 -1.67 -5.26 4.12
C ASP A 65 -1.84 -5.46 5.61
N LYS A 66 -2.87 -6.20 5.98
CA LYS A 66 -2.99 -6.84 7.28
C LYS A 66 -2.86 -8.34 7.13
N ILE A 67 -1.94 -8.95 7.91
CA ILE A 67 -1.69 -10.38 7.89
C ILE A 67 -1.80 -10.93 9.31
N VAL A 68 -2.66 -11.94 9.48
CA VAL A 68 -2.77 -12.70 10.73
C VAL A 68 -2.35 -14.14 10.47
N SER A 69 -1.24 -14.56 11.10
CA SER A 69 -0.76 -15.95 11.03
C SER A 69 -1.31 -16.82 12.15
N SER A 70 -1.34 -18.12 11.97
CA SER A 70 -1.76 -19.08 12.99
C SER A 70 -0.70 -19.29 14.08
N ASN A 71 0.56 -18.93 13.79
CA ASN A 71 1.68 -18.98 14.73
C ASN A 71 2.52 -17.69 14.60
N PRO A 72 2.88 -17.01 15.70
CA PRO A 72 3.69 -15.80 15.65
C PRO A 72 5.08 -16.01 15.03
N GLU A 73 5.63 -17.23 15.14
CA GLU A 73 6.94 -17.59 14.58
C GLU A 73 6.94 -17.74 13.04
N TYR A 74 5.79 -17.78 12.40
CA TYR A 74 5.74 -17.82 10.95
C TYR A 74 6.18 -16.48 10.37
N LYS A 75 7.30 -16.52 9.63
CA LYS A 75 7.85 -15.35 8.96
C LYS A 75 6.88 -14.83 7.92
N LYS A 76 6.58 -13.55 8.00
CA LYS A 76 5.78 -12.83 7.02
C LYS A 76 6.70 -11.98 6.16
N GLN A 77 6.50 -12.03 4.85
CA GLN A 77 7.31 -11.29 3.90
C GLN A 77 6.42 -10.58 2.90
N TRP A 78 6.65 -9.30 2.73
CA TRP A 78 6.13 -8.54 1.61
C TRP A 78 7.20 -8.50 0.52
N LEU A 79 6.84 -8.78 -0.73
CA LEU A 79 7.78 -8.98 -1.81
C LEU A 79 7.54 -7.99 -2.94
N LEU A 80 8.63 -7.42 -3.49
CA LEU A 80 8.62 -6.70 -4.74
C LEU A 80 9.74 -7.23 -5.64
N HIS A 81 9.35 -7.63 -6.85
CA HIS A 81 10.30 -8.10 -7.87
C HIS A 81 10.67 -6.96 -8.82
N SER A 82 11.92 -6.94 -9.25
CA SER A 82 12.44 -5.98 -10.22
C SER A 82 13.43 -6.62 -11.19
N ILE A 83 13.58 -6.00 -12.34
CA ILE A 83 14.57 -6.41 -13.33
C ILE A 83 15.96 -5.91 -12.92
N GLU A 84 16.03 -4.65 -12.53
CA GLU A 84 17.27 -4.01 -12.10
C GLU A 84 17.49 -4.17 -10.60
N GLU A 85 18.76 -4.13 -10.19
CA GLU A 85 19.16 -4.21 -8.78
C GLU A 85 18.58 -3.04 -7.96
N PRO A 86 17.83 -3.33 -6.89
CA PRO A 86 17.33 -2.30 -6.00
C PRO A 86 18.45 -1.69 -5.14
N THR A 87 18.42 -0.38 -4.97
CA THR A 87 19.25 0.32 -3.98
C THR A 87 18.43 0.60 -2.74
N VAL A 88 18.90 0.15 -1.57
CA VAL A 88 18.20 0.32 -0.30
C VAL A 88 18.86 1.40 0.55
N LYS A 89 18.10 2.37 1.00
CA LYS A 89 18.54 3.42 1.91
C LYS A 89 17.41 3.89 2.82
N ASP A 90 17.64 3.90 4.14
CA ASP A 90 16.75 4.51 5.15
C ASP A 90 15.28 4.07 5.11
N GLY A 91 15.01 2.78 4.85
CA GLY A 91 13.64 2.27 4.74
C GLY A 91 12.97 2.59 3.39
N THR A 92 13.73 3.09 2.44
CA THR A 92 13.31 3.27 1.04
C THR A 92 14.16 2.40 0.16
N PHE A 93 13.57 1.76 -0.84
CA PHE A 93 14.32 1.16 -1.93
C PHE A 93 13.95 1.79 -3.27
N THR A 94 14.94 1.86 -4.14
CA THR A 94 14.82 2.48 -5.45
C THR A 94 15.24 1.49 -6.52
N VAL A 95 14.41 1.35 -7.55
CA VAL A 95 14.74 0.63 -8.77
C VAL A 95 14.84 1.64 -9.91
N LYS A 96 15.94 1.60 -10.64
CA LYS A 96 16.18 2.53 -11.76
C LYS A 96 16.43 1.74 -13.05
N ARG A 97 15.61 1.97 -14.06
CA ARG A 97 15.80 1.41 -15.39
C ARG A 97 16.43 2.43 -16.33
N THR A 98 17.44 1.96 -17.07
CA THR A 98 18.19 2.81 -18.03
C THR A 98 18.66 2.02 -19.26
N LYS A 99 18.05 0.88 -19.55
CA LYS A 99 18.42 -0.01 -20.66
C LYS A 99 17.45 0.11 -21.82
N ASP A 100 17.94 -0.17 -23.00
CA ASP A 100 17.17 -0.34 -24.24
C ASP A 100 16.31 0.88 -24.62
N GLY A 101 16.73 2.09 -24.22
CA GLY A 101 16.00 3.33 -24.44
C GLY A 101 14.90 3.60 -23.42
N ASP A 102 14.60 2.65 -22.56
CA ASP A 102 13.65 2.82 -21.45
C ASP A 102 14.25 3.65 -20.32
N SER A 103 13.40 4.42 -19.67
CA SER A 103 13.80 5.36 -18.64
C SER A 103 12.71 5.44 -17.60
N GLY A 104 13.02 5.05 -16.37
CA GLY A 104 12.06 5.10 -15.29
C GLY A 104 12.68 4.82 -13.93
N MET A 105 12.03 5.32 -12.89
CA MET A 105 12.38 5.05 -11.50
C MET A 105 11.14 4.67 -10.71
N LEU A 106 11.33 3.72 -9.81
CA LEU A 106 10.40 3.38 -8.75
C LEU A 106 11.08 3.67 -7.42
N TYR A 107 10.36 4.38 -6.55
CA TYR A 107 10.73 4.57 -5.15
C TYR A 107 9.67 3.91 -4.28
N ASP A 108 10.05 3.01 -3.40
CA ASP A 108 9.15 2.48 -2.39
C ASP A 108 9.62 2.90 -0.99
N THR A 109 8.78 3.65 -0.30
CA THR A 109 8.99 4.02 1.10
C THR A 109 8.18 3.11 1.99
N VAL A 110 8.87 2.31 2.81
CA VAL A 110 8.24 1.41 3.78
C VAL A 110 7.89 2.18 5.03
N LEU A 111 6.60 2.31 5.32
CA LEU A 111 6.08 2.97 6.53
C LEU A 111 5.73 1.97 7.63
N LEU A 112 5.30 0.77 7.24
CA LEU A 112 5.10 -0.37 8.15
C LEU A 112 5.67 -1.64 7.50
N PRO A 113 6.35 -2.49 8.29
CA PRO A 113 6.74 -2.28 9.69
C PRO A 113 7.57 -1.01 9.88
N GLU A 114 7.47 -0.36 11.05
CA GLU A 114 8.28 0.83 11.31
C GLU A 114 9.78 0.49 11.32
N LYS A 115 10.63 1.45 10.98
CA LYS A 115 12.08 1.30 10.77
C LYS A 115 12.77 0.49 11.87
N GLY A 116 12.36 0.64 13.13
CA GLY A 116 12.92 -0.12 14.26
C GLY A 116 12.64 -1.64 14.19
N ASN A 117 11.51 -2.02 13.61
CA ASN A 117 11.06 -3.41 13.45
C ASN A 117 11.10 -3.90 11.99
N LEU A 118 11.72 -3.17 11.09
CA LEU A 118 11.82 -3.52 9.67
C LEU A 118 13.15 -4.18 9.35
N ASP A 119 13.09 -5.34 8.72
CA ASP A 119 14.18 -6.00 8.02
C ASP A 119 13.95 -5.91 6.52
N ILE A 120 14.98 -5.49 5.77
CA ILE A 120 14.95 -5.39 4.31
C ILE A 120 16.05 -6.26 3.76
N ASN A 121 15.70 -7.28 3.02
CA ASN A 121 16.62 -8.19 2.35
C ASN A 121 16.47 -8.06 0.83
N THR A 122 17.59 -8.04 0.11
CA THR A 122 17.60 -8.01 -1.35
C THR A 122 18.26 -9.29 -1.85
N ILE A 123 17.57 -10.01 -2.71
CA ILE A 123 18.04 -11.26 -3.31
C ILE A 123 17.95 -11.13 -4.82
N GLY A 124 18.99 -11.54 -5.53
CA GLY A 124 18.97 -11.55 -7.00
C GLY A 124 20.35 -11.51 -7.60
N GLY A 125 20.40 -11.19 -8.88
CA GLY A 125 21.59 -11.19 -9.71
C GLY A 125 22.02 -12.58 -10.18
N PRO A 126 23.15 -12.69 -10.90
CA PRO A 126 23.59 -13.92 -11.54
C PRO A 126 23.64 -15.11 -10.58
N GLY A 127 22.90 -16.18 -10.90
CA GLY A 127 22.80 -17.40 -10.10
C GLY A 127 21.85 -17.32 -8.90
N LYS A 128 21.12 -16.19 -8.74
CA LYS A 128 20.11 -16.02 -7.67
C LYS A 128 18.80 -15.40 -8.18
N GLU A 129 18.56 -15.42 -9.47
CA GLU A 129 17.38 -14.81 -10.09
C GLU A 129 16.07 -15.46 -9.62
N PHE A 130 16.12 -16.74 -9.28
CA PHE A 130 14.99 -17.53 -8.79
C PHE A 130 15.30 -18.20 -7.46
N TRP A 131 16.06 -17.51 -6.61
CA TRP A 131 16.53 -18.04 -5.34
C TRP A 131 15.42 -18.20 -4.33
N VAL A 132 15.16 -19.42 -3.88
CA VAL A 132 14.18 -19.76 -2.84
C VAL A 132 14.76 -20.84 -1.93
N ASN A 133 14.64 -20.67 -0.61
CA ASN A 133 15.04 -21.66 0.38
C ASN A 133 16.48 -22.21 0.24
N GLY A 134 17.42 -21.38 -0.21
CA GLY A 134 18.83 -21.77 -0.35
C GLY A 134 19.19 -22.36 -1.72
N GLU A 135 18.28 -22.37 -2.67
CA GLU A 135 18.45 -22.95 -4.00
C GLU A 135 17.96 -22.01 -5.10
N ASN A 136 18.67 -21.94 -6.23
CA ASN A 136 18.23 -21.20 -7.40
C ASN A 136 17.49 -22.16 -8.34
N TYR A 137 16.21 -21.84 -8.64
CA TYR A 137 15.35 -22.64 -9.52
C TYR A 137 15.20 -21.94 -10.88
N PRO A 138 16.17 -22.08 -11.79
CA PRO A 138 16.11 -21.39 -13.07
C PRO A 138 14.86 -21.80 -13.84
N ASN A 139 14.12 -20.81 -14.30
CA ASN A 139 12.95 -21.06 -15.14
C ASN A 139 13.42 -21.26 -16.58
N GLU A 140 13.32 -22.47 -17.08
CA GLU A 140 13.48 -22.76 -18.50
C GLU A 140 12.17 -22.36 -19.20
N PRO A 141 12.14 -21.27 -19.97
CA PRO A 141 10.93 -20.87 -20.66
C PRO A 141 10.53 -21.92 -21.68
N ARG A 142 9.29 -22.38 -21.61
CA ARG A 142 8.71 -23.31 -22.60
C ARG A 142 8.60 -22.68 -23.99
N THR A 143 8.58 -21.36 -24.04
CA THR A 143 8.61 -20.55 -25.26
C THR A 143 9.70 -19.49 -25.11
N PRO A 144 10.49 -19.20 -26.18
CA PRO A 144 11.43 -18.11 -26.17
C PRO A 144 10.71 -16.80 -25.80
N ASP A 145 11.15 -16.13 -24.74
CA ASP A 145 10.71 -14.78 -24.44
C ASP A 145 11.58 -13.82 -25.25
N PRO A 146 11.02 -13.12 -26.27
CA PRO A 146 11.80 -12.22 -27.12
C PRO A 146 12.33 -11.00 -26.36
N THR A 147 11.72 -10.64 -25.23
CA THR A 147 12.18 -9.51 -24.41
C THR A 147 13.33 -9.91 -23.49
N ASN A 148 13.46 -11.18 -23.16
CA ASN A 148 14.44 -11.72 -22.20
C ASN A 148 14.46 -10.96 -20.86
N GLU A 149 13.34 -10.33 -20.51
CA GLU A 149 13.17 -9.54 -19.30
C GLU A 149 12.65 -10.39 -18.16
N LYS A 150 13.56 -11.02 -17.44
CA LYS A 150 13.22 -11.78 -16.24
C LYS A 150 13.41 -10.90 -15.01
N GLY A 151 12.46 -10.93 -14.08
CA GLY A 151 12.63 -10.30 -12.78
C GLY A 151 13.81 -10.93 -12.04
N ALA A 152 14.98 -10.31 -12.13
CA ALA A 152 16.23 -10.87 -11.64
C ALA A 152 16.52 -10.55 -10.18
N TRP A 153 15.71 -9.69 -9.58
CA TRP A 153 15.86 -9.21 -8.21
C TRP A 153 14.56 -9.25 -7.42
N ARG A 154 14.67 -9.43 -6.12
CA ARG A 154 13.56 -9.40 -5.19
C ARG A 154 13.95 -8.65 -3.92
N VAL A 155 13.13 -7.70 -3.51
CA VAL A 155 13.15 -7.09 -2.18
C VAL A 155 12.19 -7.86 -1.29
N GLU A 156 12.62 -8.26 -0.11
CA GLU A 156 11.84 -8.91 0.92
C GLU A 156 11.80 -8.00 2.16
N LEU A 157 10.60 -7.58 2.54
CA LEU A 157 10.35 -6.81 3.75
C LEU A 157 9.77 -7.73 4.81
N SER A 158 10.32 -7.71 6.02
CA SER A 158 9.85 -8.54 7.13
C SER A 158 9.84 -7.75 8.44
N PRO A 159 8.89 -8.00 9.35
CA PRO A 159 9.07 -7.63 10.75
C PRO A 159 10.26 -8.38 11.36
N LYS A 160 11.04 -7.70 12.21
CA LYS A 160 12.13 -8.33 12.97
C LYS A 160 11.63 -9.17 14.14
N SER A 161 10.54 -8.72 14.76
CA SER A 161 9.98 -9.38 15.92
C SER A 161 8.84 -10.32 15.51
N PRO A 162 8.81 -11.57 16.00
CA PRO A 162 7.68 -12.46 15.79
C PRO A 162 6.38 -11.88 16.35
N ALA A 163 5.31 -11.97 15.57
CA ALA A 163 3.96 -11.57 15.98
C ALA A 163 2.92 -12.39 15.23
N SER A 164 1.73 -12.60 15.83
CA SER A 164 0.63 -13.23 15.10
C SER A 164 0.01 -12.29 14.07
N GLU A 165 0.02 -10.99 14.33
CA GLU A 165 -0.53 -9.97 13.46
C GLU A 165 0.54 -8.96 13.06
N ASP A 166 0.66 -8.70 11.77
CA ASP A 166 1.58 -7.72 11.20
C ASP A 166 0.90 -6.89 10.11
N TYR A 167 1.44 -5.69 9.92
CA TYR A 167 0.99 -4.73 8.92
C TYR A 167 2.15 -4.36 8.01
N PHE A 168 1.85 -4.23 6.71
CA PHE A 168 2.75 -3.63 5.74
C PHE A 168 2.07 -2.41 5.13
N LEU A 169 2.78 -1.30 5.09
CA LEU A 169 2.33 -0.08 4.44
C LEU A 169 3.47 0.45 3.58
N ASN A 170 3.30 0.32 2.28
CA ASN A 170 4.27 0.72 1.28
C ASN A 170 3.72 1.88 0.44
N VAL A 171 4.57 2.83 0.11
CA VAL A 171 4.26 3.98 -0.73
C VAL A 171 5.18 3.96 -1.94
N ILE A 172 4.65 3.44 -3.04
CA ILE A 172 5.36 3.27 -4.29
C ILE A 172 5.12 4.50 -5.17
N GLN A 173 6.17 5.24 -5.48
CA GLN A 173 6.14 6.39 -6.36
C GLN A 173 6.87 6.05 -7.66
N VAL A 174 6.34 6.53 -8.78
CA VAL A 174 6.96 6.35 -10.10
C VAL A 174 7.37 7.69 -10.68
N ALA A 175 8.51 7.71 -11.36
CA ALA A 175 9.09 8.91 -11.94
C ALA A 175 9.95 8.59 -13.15
N ASP A 176 10.30 9.62 -13.92
CA ASP A 176 11.38 9.54 -14.91
C ASP A 176 12.74 9.32 -14.20
N ASN A 177 13.68 8.65 -14.87
CA ASN A 177 15.00 8.35 -14.32
C ASN A 177 15.87 9.58 -14.00
N LYS A 178 15.47 10.76 -14.43
CA LYS A 178 16.12 12.05 -14.13
C LYS A 178 15.59 12.68 -12.84
N CYS A 179 14.48 12.17 -12.31
CA CYS A 179 13.92 12.66 -11.06
C CYS A 179 14.91 12.41 -9.91
N LYS A 180 15.25 13.46 -9.18
CA LYS A 180 16.24 13.38 -8.08
C LYS A 180 15.59 13.19 -6.72
N ASN A 181 14.34 13.57 -6.57
CA ASN A 181 13.65 13.62 -5.30
C ASN A 181 12.25 13.04 -5.41
N MET A 182 11.89 12.15 -4.50
CA MET A 182 10.53 11.67 -4.30
C MET A 182 9.76 12.60 -3.34
N HIS A 183 8.44 12.54 -3.34
CA HIS A 183 7.64 13.15 -2.27
C HIS A 183 7.87 12.40 -0.96
N LYS A 184 8.02 13.15 0.12
CA LYS A 184 8.12 12.55 1.46
C LYS A 184 6.79 11.89 1.81
N ALA A 185 6.83 10.61 2.17
CA ALA A 185 5.72 9.87 2.73
C ALA A 185 5.83 9.89 4.27
N ILE A 186 4.75 10.24 4.95
CA ILE A 186 4.70 10.36 6.42
C ILE A 186 3.61 9.45 6.93
N LEU A 187 3.94 8.57 7.86
CA LEU A 187 3.00 7.68 8.52
C LEU A 187 2.00 8.49 9.35
N LEU A 188 0.71 8.26 9.11
CA LEU A 188 -0.40 8.80 9.90
C LEU A 188 -1.00 7.67 10.74
N LYS A 189 -1.13 7.86 12.05
CA LYS A 189 -1.71 6.88 12.96
C LYS A 189 -2.74 7.52 13.86
N SER A 190 -3.82 6.79 14.11
CA SER A 190 -4.78 7.04 15.18
C SER A 190 -5.10 5.74 15.91
N ASP A 191 -6.04 5.78 16.84
CA ASP A 191 -6.48 4.57 17.54
C ASP A 191 -7.09 3.54 16.59
N LYS A 192 -7.89 3.99 15.59
CA LYS A 192 -8.63 3.13 14.67
C LYS A 192 -8.11 3.12 13.25
N THR A 193 -7.24 4.07 12.87
CA THR A 193 -6.77 4.18 11.50
C THR A 193 -5.26 4.23 11.41
N VAL A 194 -4.76 3.79 10.27
CA VAL A 194 -3.38 3.94 9.84
C VAL A 194 -3.38 4.45 8.39
N GLY A 195 -2.41 5.24 8.01
CA GLY A 195 -2.39 5.81 6.68
C GLY A 195 -1.11 6.57 6.37
N VAL A 196 -1.18 7.39 5.34
CA VAL A 196 -0.05 8.15 4.83
C VAL A 196 -0.45 9.57 4.46
N VAL A 197 0.46 10.50 4.72
CA VAL A 197 0.47 11.83 4.13
C VAL A 197 1.57 11.85 3.07
N ILE A 198 1.22 12.16 1.83
CA ILE A 198 2.14 12.30 0.69
C ILE A 198 1.73 13.49 -0.18
N SER A 199 2.66 14.43 -0.42
CA SER A 199 2.33 15.68 -1.12
C SER A 199 1.11 16.34 -0.46
N ASN A 200 0.08 16.67 -1.21
CA ASN A 200 -1.19 17.19 -0.71
C ASN A 200 -2.31 16.12 -0.64
N ARG A 201 -1.94 14.87 -0.44
CA ARG A 201 -2.86 13.73 -0.32
C ARG A 201 -2.74 13.07 1.05
N ILE A 202 -3.86 12.65 1.61
CA ILE A 202 -3.94 11.80 2.80
C ILE A 202 -4.80 10.61 2.47
N VAL A 203 -4.29 9.42 2.76
CA VAL A 203 -5.04 8.17 2.64
C VAL A 203 -5.00 7.46 3.98
N THR A 204 -6.15 6.99 4.44
CA THR A 204 -6.24 6.19 5.67
C THR A 204 -7.00 4.90 5.44
N PHE A 205 -6.60 3.87 6.18
CA PHE A 205 -7.19 2.54 6.23
C PHE A 205 -7.62 2.22 7.65
N SER A 206 -8.60 1.35 7.81
CA SER A 206 -8.91 0.76 9.11
C SER A 206 -7.76 -0.12 9.58
N LYS A 207 -7.30 0.11 10.80
CA LYS A 207 -6.14 -0.57 11.38
C LYS A 207 -6.36 -2.08 11.55
N ASP A 208 -7.58 -2.47 11.92
CA ASP A 208 -7.97 -3.87 12.07
C ASP A 208 -8.54 -4.48 10.79
N SER A 209 -8.53 -3.72 9.69
CA SER A 209 -9.14 -4.08 8.39
C SER A 209 -10.63 -4.39 8.45
N ASN A 210 -11.31 -4.01 9.52
CA ASN A 210 -12.77 -4.04 9.61
C ASN A 210 -13.37 -2.71 9.16
N THR A 211 -14.67 -2.70 8.98
CA THR A 211 -15.39 -1.48 8.62
C THR A 211 -15.42 -0.51 9.80
N LEU A 212 -14.91 0.71 9.60
CA LEU A 212 -14.93 1.78 10.58
C LEU A 212 -16.37 2.20 10.89
N SER A 213 -16.74 2.20 12.14
CA SER A 213 -18.07 2.58 12.61
C SER A 213 -17.99 3.32 13.95
N GLY A 214 -19.07 4.03 14.30
CA GLY A 214 -19.13 4.83 15.51
C GLY A 214 -18.22 6.06 15.45
N LYS A 215 -17.77 6.54 16.60
CA LYS A 215 -16.92 7.73 16.71
C LYS A 215 -15.44 7.38 16.68
N PHE A 216 -14.66 8.17 15.97
CA PHE A 216 -13.20 8.14 15.99
C PHE A 216 -12.65 9.48 15.50
N SER A 217 -11.35 9.69 15.65
CA SER A 217 -10.70 10.92 15.22
C SER A 217 -9.35 10.66 14.56
N ILE A 218 -8.88 11.66 13.80
CA ILE A 218 -7.53 11.75 13.27
C ILE A 218 -6.99 13.16 13.44
N ASP A 219 -5.68 13.29 13.66
CA ASP A 219 -4.99 14.56 13.68
C ASP A 219 -4.22 14.77 12.39
N ILE A 220 -4.51 15.84 11.68
CA ILE A 220 -3.81 16.21 10.46
C ILE A 220 -2.86 17.35 10.76
N ASN A 221 -1.57 17.11 10.49
CA ASN A 221 -0.50 18.08 10.63
C ASN A 221 0.04 18.49 9.25
N GLY A 222 0.60 19.68 9.15
CA GLY A 222 1.16 20.24 7.92
C GLY A 222 0.41 21.46 7.44
N GLU A 223 0.98 22.14 6.47
CA GLU A 223 0.41 23.36 5.90
C GLU A 223 -0.35 23.08 4.61
N GLY A 224 -1.28 23.97 4.28
CA GLY A 224 -2.09 23.89 3.07
C GLY A 224 -3.33 23.01 3.19
N THR A 225 -3.92 22.71 2.04
CA THR A 225 -5.12 21.88 1.90
C THR A 225 -4.76 20.52 1.36
N PHE A 226 -5.27 19.48 2.02
CA PHE A 226 -5.10 18.10 1.63
C PHE A 226 -6.40 17.55 1.02
N LYS A 227 -6.27 16.70 0.01
CA LYS A 227 -7.33 15.80 -0.44
C LYS A 227 -7.24 14.53 0.41
N ILE A 228 -8.26 14.28 1.19
CA ILE A 228 -8.31 13.23 2.20
C ILE A 228 -9.21 12.12 1.70
N VAL A 229 -8.72 10.90 1.72
CA VAL A 229 -9.42 9.68 1.34
C VAL A 229 -9.42 8.73 2.54
N MET A 230 -10.57 8.61 3.18
CA MET A 230 -10.80 7.67 4.27
C MET A 230 -11.44 6.42 3.69
N THR A 231 -10.77 5.29 3.75
CA THR A 231 -11.32 3.99 3.31
C THR A 231 -11.90 3.20 4.47
N ASP A 232 -12.52 2.07 4.17
CA ASP A 232 -13.13 1.17 5.16
C ASP A 232 -14.27 1.79 5.98
N MET A 233 -14.87 2.87 5.52
CA MET A 233 -15.97 3.53 6.24
C MET A 233 -17.27 2.72 6.11
N LYS A 234 -18.01 2.57 7.19
CA LYS A 234 -19.34 1.96 7.15
C LYS A 234 -20.31 2.80 6.30
N SER A 235 -21.03 2.15 5.39
CA SER A 235 -22.02 2.82 4.53
C SER A 235 -23.07 3.60 5.35
N GLY A 236 -23.53 4.72 4.82
CA GLY A 236 -24.52 5.61 5.41
C GLY A 236 -23.99 7.03 5.60
N THR A 237 -24.75 7.84 6.34
CA THR A 237 -24.44 9.27 6.52
C THR A 237 -23.43 9.48 7.64
N TRP A 238 -22.40 10.24 7.36
CA TRP A 238 -21.36 10.65 8.31
C TRP A 238 -21.37 12.15 8.52
N GLN A 239 -21.09 12.58 9.73
CA GLN A 239 -20.74 13.95 10.08
C GLN A 239 -19.22 14.02 10.34
N VAL A 240 -18.60 15.10 9.92
CA VAL A 240 -17.20 15.41 10.23
C VAL A 240 -17.16 16.73 11.00
N LYS A 241 -16.55 16.73 12.16
CA LYS A 241 -16.18 17.94 12.88
C LYS A 241 -14.70 18.22 12.69
N LYS A 242 -14.33 19.47 12.71
CA LYS A 242 -12.94 19.94 12.74
C LYS A 242 -12.75 20.88 13.90
N ASP A 243 -11.82 20.57 14.79
CA ASP A 243 -11.49 21.36 15.97
C ASP A 243 -12.74 21.65 16.86
N GLY A 244 -13.65 20.66 16.95
CA GLY A 244 -14.88 20.69 17.71
C GLY A 244 -16.10 21.26 16.97
N GLU A 245 -15.91 21.97 15.85
CA GLU A 245 -17.00 22.55 15.06
C GLU A 245 -17.44 21.65 13.90
N VAL A 246 -18.71 21.74 13.50
CA VAL A 246 -19.22 20.97 12.35
C VAL A 246 -18.59 21.51 11.08
N PHE A 247 -17.77 20.65 10.45
CA PHE A 247 -17.06 20.94 9.22
C PHE A 247 -17.82 20.39 7.99
N ILE A 248 -18.28 19.15 8.06
CA ILE A 248 -19.14 18.53 7.05
C ILE A 248 -20.36 17.98 7.79
N PRO A 249 -21.54 18.60 7.65
CA PRO A 249 -22.73 18.18 8.37
C PRO A 249 -23.24 16.81 7.92
N TYR A 250 -23.13 16.51 6.61
CA TYR A 250 -23.59 15.25 6.01
C TYR A 250 -22.68 14.82 4.85
N LYS A 251 -22.17 13.60 4.90
CA LYS A 251 -21.44 12.96 3.80
C LYS A 251 -21.91 11.52 3.70
N TRP A 252 -22.44 11.16 2.54
CA TRP A 252 -22.87 9.79 2.29
C TRP A 252 -21.69 8.92 1.88
N VAL A 253 -21.57 7.75 2.51
CA VAL A 253 -20.61 6.69 2.17
C VAL A 253 -21.40 5.53 1.55
N ARG A 254 -20.98 5.10 0.38
CA ARG A 254 -21.62 3.98 -0.35
C ARG A 254 -21.18 2.64 0.24
N SER A 255 -21.96 1.60 0.02
CA SER A 255 -21.68 0.25 0.54
C SER A 255 -20.64 -0.51 -0.26
N ASP A 256 -20.46 -0.17 -1.53
CA ASP A 256 -19.56 -0.84 -2.47
C ASP A 256 -18.12 -0.32 -2.40
N ASP A 257 -17.93 0.93 -2.01
CA ASP A 257 -16.60 1.55 -1.91
C ASP A 257 -16.12 1.80 -0.48
N GLY A 258 -17.02 2.10 0.46
CA GLY A 258 -16.64 2.43 1.84
C GLY A 258 -15.73 3.67 1.93
N ILE A 259 -15.87 4.63 1.01
CA ILE A 259 -14.98 5.80 0.93
C ILE A 259 -15.70 7.05 1.42
N LEU A 260 -15.02 7.79 2.30
CA LEU A 260 -15.35 9.16 2.65
C LEU A 260 -14.19 10.06 2.22
N SER A 261 -14.41 10.91 1.21
CA SER A 261 -13.38 11.81 0.68
C SER A 261 -13.81 13.26 0.84
N PHE A 262 -12.86 14.13 1.18
CA PHE A 262 -13.07 15.56 1.34
C PHE A 262 -11.75 16.33 1.27
N GLU A 263 -11.82 17.65 1.21
CA GLU A 263 -10.66 18.52 1.31
C GLU A 263 -10.62 19.21 2.68
N GLY A 264 -9.43 19.32 3.27
CA GLY A 264 -9.25 19.98 4.55
C GLY A 264 -7.79 20.26 4.88
N GLY A 265 -7.54 21.22 5.74
CA GLY A 265 -6.19 21.58 6.19
C GLY A 265 -5.84 20.93 7.53
N LYS A 266 -4.77 21.41 8.16
CA LYS A 266 -4.38 21.03 9.52
C LYS A 266 -5.55 21.13 10.50
N GLY A 267 -5.70 20.20 11.43
CA GLY A 267 -6.70 20.22 12.48
C GLY A 267 -6.99 18.83 13.08
N HIS A 268 -7.80 18.82 14.11
CA HIS A 268 -8.35 17.61 14.71
C HIS A 268 -9.69 17.28 14.06
N TYR A 269 -9.81 16.14 13.43
CA TYR A 269 -11.02 15.72 12.74
C TYR A 269 -11.70 14.59 13.48
N GLU A 270 -12.96 14.79 13.85
CA GLU A 270 -13.83 13.81 14.51
C GLU A 270 -14.88 13.32 13.52
N PHE A 271 -15.03 12.02 13.41
CA PHE A 271 -16.01 11.35 12.55
C PHE A 271 -17.07 10.69 13.40
N SER A 272 -18.33 10.88 13.03
CA SER A 272 -19.48 10.23 13.68
C SER A 272 -20.54 9.87 12.65
N LYS A 273 -21.17 8.71 12.89
CA LYS A 273 -22.24 8.17 12.06
C LYS A 273 -23.54 8.16 12.84
#